data_baadd900139f947003e37d3a4afa7dca
#
_entry.id   baadd900139f947003e37d3a4afa7dca
#
_cell.length_a   1.000
_cell.length_b   1.000
_cell.length_c   1.000
_cell.angle_alpha   90.00
_cell.angle_beta   90.00
_cell.angle_gamma   90.00
#
_symmetry.space_group_name_H-M   'P 1'
#
loop_
_entity.id
_entity.type
_entity.pdbx_description
1 polymer ?
#
loop_
_entity_poly.entity_id
_entity_poly.type
_entity_poly.pdbx_seq_one_letter_code
_entity_poly.pdbx_strand_id
1 'polypeptide(L)'
;MRMIHRLALCFALAAAATLTASAQQPAAPTITPSAAADSTANHTWNTEQILTCTVSDCWQLAGKNEATFFDIVQQLAGISAQVRGLTLPDSAEAGKRTGEYIKAKAKADHGQLLYAIVDAAVRHVGTKPPAN
;
A
#
# COMPACT_ATOMS: atom_id res chain seq x y z
N MET A 1 -46.65 -21.18 -17.80
CA MET A 1 -47.33 -22.41 -17.34
C MET A 1 -46.82 -22.72 -15.95
N ARG A 2 -47.67 -22.43 -14.96
CA ARG A 2 -48.24 -23.41 -13.99
C ARG A 2 -47.19 -23.92 -12.98
N MET A 3 -47.31 -23.86 -11.69
CA MET A 3 -48.38 -23.74 -10.68
C MET A 3 -47.66 -23.81 -9.33
N ILE A 4 -47.84 -22.84 -8.40
CA ILE A 4 -48.79 -22.87 -7.29
C ILE A 4 -48.81 -24.20 -6.51
N HIS A 5 -48.49 -24.13 -5.21
CA HIS A 5 -49.18 -24.70 -4.05
C HIS A 5 -48.33 -24.30 -2.82
N ARG A 6 -48.71 -23.36 -2.00
CA ARG A 6 -49.68 -23.36 -0.91
C ARG A 6 -49.66 -24.65 -0.08
N LEU A 7 -49.23 -24.58 1.16
CA LEU A 7 -50.07 -24.88 2.29
C LEU A 7 -49.48 -24.38 3.60
N ALA A 8 -50.28 -23.62 4.30
CA ALA A 8 -50.15 -23.23 5.67
C ALA A 8 -50.50 -24.40 6.60
N LEU A 9 -49.96 -24.43 7.79
CA LEU A 9 -50.80 -24.76 8.96
C LEU A 9 -50.08 -24.35 10.26
N CYS A 10 -50.82 -23.61 11.05
CA CYS A 10 -50.62 -23.20 12.42
C CYS A 10 -50.44 -24.38 13.38
N PHE A 11 -49.72 -24.21 14.47
CA PHE A 11 -50.23 -24.56 15.81
C PHE A 11 -49.56 -23.72 16.89
N ALA A 12 -50.37 -23.29 17.79
CA ALA A 12 -50.14 -22.36 18.88
C ALA A 12 -49.79 -23.06 20.21
N LEU A 13 -49.41 -22.23 21.16
CA LEU A 13 -49.38 -22.33 22.60
C LEU A 13 -48.31 -23.20 23.26
N ALA A 14 -47.45 -22.56 24.08
CA ALA A 14 -47.64 -22.49 25.52
C ALA A 14 -46.58 -21.61 26.16
N ALA A 15 -46.99 -20.75 27.06
CA ALA A 15 -46.23 -19.88 27.91
C ALA A 15 -45.50 -20.65 28.99
N ALA A 16 -44.24 -20.29 29.26
CA ALA A 16 -43.64 -20.45 30.57
C ALA A 16 -42.60 -19.33 30.80
N ALA A 17 -42.94 -18.41 31.63
CA ALA A 17 -42.06 -17.39 32.17
C ALA A 17 -41.04 -18.01 33.08
N THR A 18 -39.79 -17.85 32.77
CA THR A 18 -38.70 -17.95 33.77
C THR A 18 -37.83 -16.72 33.63
N LEU A 19 -37.92 -15.86 34.64
CA LEU A 19 -36.96 -14.82 34.91
C LEU A 19 -35.64 -15.48 35.23
N THR A 20 -34.65 -15.24 34.39
CA THR A 20 -33.24 -15.44 34.75
C THR A 20 -32.43 -14.25 34.29
N ALA A 21 -31.89 -13.66 35.33
CA ALA A 21 -30.84 -12.67 35.42
C ALA A 21 -30.13 -12.22 34.15
N SER A 22 -30.13 -10.91 33.97
CA SER A 22 -29.22 -10.14 33.13
C SER A 22 -27.77 -10.50 33.42
N ALA A 23 -27.17 -11.33 32.63
CA ALA A 23 -25.75 -11.30 32.44
C ALA A 23 -25.49 -10.26 31.36
N GLN A 24 -25.03 -9.10 31.76
CA GLN A 24 -24.41 -8.14 30.84
C GLN A 24 -23.22 -8.84 30.20
N GLN A 25 -23.44 -9.29 29.00
CA GLN A 25 -22.37 -9.70 28.14
C GLN A 25 -21.59 -8.43 27.74
N PRO A 26 -20.31 -8.31 28.14
CA PRO A 26 -19.53 -7.18 27.67
C PRO A 26 -19.52 -7.22 26.15
N ALA A 27 -19.90 -6.10 25.57
CA ALA A 27 -19.83 -5.89 24.13
C ALA A 27 -18.45 -6.32 23.65
N ALA A 28 -18.41 -7.35 22.83
CA ALA A 28 -17.23 -7.69 22.09
C ALA A 28 -16.77 -6.45 21.34
N PRO A 29 -15.50 -6.04 21.45
CA PRO A 29 -15.01 -4.97 20.63
C PRO A 29 -15.21 -5.40 19.19
N THR A 30 -16.04 -4.64 18.47
CA THR A 30 -16.13 -4.72 17.02
C THR A 30 -14.74 -4.42 16.52
N ILE A 31 -14.02 -5.46 16.14
CA ILE A 31 -12.76 -5.32 15.45
C ILE A 31 -13.15 -4.81 14.08
N THR A 32 -13.22 -3.50 13.95
CA THR A 32 -13.12 -2.85 12.65
C THR A 32 -11.78 -3.33 12.09
N PRO A 33 -11.74 -4.00 10.93
CA PRO A 33 -10.48 -4.25 10.28
C PRO A 33 -9.92 -2.89 9.90
N SER A 34 -9.11 -2.33 10.77
CA SER A 34 -8.21 -1.25 10.43
C SER A 34 -7.18 -1.86 9.48
N ALA A 35 -7.58 -2.01 8.23
CA ALA A 35 -6.67 -2.24 7.13
C ALA A 35 -6.00 -0.91 6.78
N ALA A 36 -5.38 -0.30 7.74
CA ALA A 36 -4.40 0.74 7.55
C ALA A 36 -3.11 0.16 8.13
N ALA A 37 -2.54 -0.73 7.38
CA ALA A 37 -1.16 -0.70 6.96
C ALA A 37 -0.21 -0.07 7.98
N ASP A 38 0.16 -0.79 8.99
CA ASP A 38 1.51 -0.65 9.53
C ASP A 38 2.52 -1.26 8.56
N SER A 39 2.69 -0.59 7.43
CA SER A 39 3.80 -0.83 6.51
C SER A 39 4.90 0.21 6.70
N THR A 40 5.02 0.78 7.87
CA THR A 40 6.22 1.51 8.29
C THR A 40 7.15 0.60 9.10
N ALA A 41 7.35 -0.61 8.65
CA ALA A 41 8.62 -1.24 8.90
C ALA A 41 9.62 -0.43 8.06
N ASN A 42 10.36 0.48 8.70
CA ASN A 42 11.51 1.13 8.09
C ASN A 42 12.50 0.04 7.70
N HIS A 43 12.31 -0.56 6.53
CA HIS A 43 13.28 -1.46 5.95
C HIS A 43 14.47 -0.59 5.52
N THR A 44 15.52 -0.65 6.30
CA THR A 44 16.79 -0.01 5.92
C THR A 44 17.49 -0.97 4.96
N TRP A 45 17.36 -0.70 3.68
CA TRP A 45 18.04 -1.47 2.65
C TRP A 45 19.53 -1.09 2.60
N ASN A 46 20.37 -2.08 2.28
CA ASN A 46 21.76 -1.78 1.98
C ASN A 46 21.81 -0.90 0.72
N THR A 47 22.40 0.30 0.87
CA THR A 47 22.43 1.31 -0.20
C THR A 47 23.11 0.78 -1.47
N GLU A 48 24.23 0.07 -1.35
CA GLU A 48 24.92 -0.51 -2.50
C GLU A 48 24.04 -1.51 -3.24
N GLN A 49 23.33 -2.36 -2.49
CA GLN A 49 22.44 -3.36 -3.06
C GLN A 49 21.30 -2.74 -3.87
N ILE A 50 20.66 -1.68 -3.34
CA ILE A 50 19.53 -1.04 -4.04
C ILE A 50 19.99 -0.12 -5.18
N LEU A 51 21.22 0.41 -5.13
CA LEU A 51 21.79 1.22 -6.24
C LEU A 51 22.15 0.39 -7.46
N THR A 52 22.45 -0.89 -7.27
CA THR A 52 22.92 -1.79 -8.33
C THR A 52 21.89 -2.79 -8.81
N CYS A 53 20.71 -2.90 -8.14
CA CYS A 53 19.71 -3.86 -8.55
C CYS A 53 18.94 -3.39 -9.79
N THR A 54 18.65 -4.35 -10.67
CA THR A 54 17.66 -4.15 -11.75
C THR A 54 16.25 -4.05 -11.17
N VAL A 55 15.28 -3.63 -11.97
CA VAL A 55 13.86 -3.64 -11.58
C VAL A 55 13.45 -5.04 -11.08
N SER A 56 13.85 -6.09 -11.81
CA SER A 56 13.55 -7.48 -11.45
C SER A 56 14.19 -7.87 -10.12
N ASP A 57 15.46 -7.53 -9.92
CA ASP A 57 16.18 -7.89 -8.69
C ASP A 57 15.62 -7.14 -7.47
N CYS A 58 15.33 -5.83 -7.62
CA CYS A 58 14.70 -5.04 -6.56
C CYS A 58 13.28 -5.55 -6.23
N TRP A 59 12.53 -6.03 -7.23
CA TRP A 59 11.23 -6.66 -7.01
C TRP A 59 11.35 -7.96 -6.21
N GLN A 60 12.36 -8.78 -6.50
CA GLN A 60 12.67 -9.99 -5.72
C GLN A 60 13.09 -9.61 -4.29
N LEU A 61 13.98 -8.62 -4.15
CA LEU A 61 14.46 -8.10 -2.87
C LEU A 61 13.30 -7.58 -1.99
N ALA A 62 12.30 -6.96 -2.62
CA ALA A 62 11.07 -6.52 -1.96
C ALA A 62 10.10 -7.67 -1.61
N GLY A 63 10.49 -8.93 -1.83
CA GLY A 63 9.62 -10.08 -1.60
C GLY A 63 8.41 -10.11 -2.53
N LYS A 64 8.50 -9.50 -3.70
CA LYS A 64 7.41 -9.32 -4.68
C LYS A 64 6.20 -8.56 -4.10
N ASN A 65 6.44 -7.70 -3.13
CA ASN A 65 5.45 -6.86 -2.49
C ASN A 65 5.55 -5.43 -3.01
N GLU A 66 4.44 -4.87 -3.50
CA GLU A 66 4.41 -3.54 -4.10
C GLU A 66 4.75 -2.44 -3.08
N ALA A 67 4.24 -2.52 -1.85
CA ALA A 67 4.52 -1.53 -0.82
C ALA A 67 6.02 -1.51 -0.46
N THR A 68 6.61 -2.69 -0.22
CA THR A 68 8.03 -2.83 0.07
C THR A 68 8.91 -2.40 -1.11
N PHE A 69 8.47 -2.64 -2.34
CA PHE A 69 9.15 -2.14 -3.53
C PHE A 69 9.13 -0.61 -3.60
N PHE A 70 8.01 0.02 -3.22
CA PHE A 70 7.94 1.47 -3.15
C PHE A 70 8.83 2.06 -2.05
N ASP A 71 9.07 1.36 -0.94
CA ASP A 71 10.03 1.80 0.07
C ASP A 71 11.45 1.88 -0.52
N ILE A 72 11.84 0.89 -1.33
CA ILE A 72 13.11 0.94 -2.08
C ILE A 72 13.14 2.15 -3.02
N VAL A 73 12.07 2.39 -3.77
CA VAL A 73 11.96 3.53 -4.69
C VAL A 73 12.10 4.85 -3.93
N GLN A 74 11.46 5.01 -2.79
CA GLN A 74 11.55 6.22 -1.96
C GLN A 74 12.97 6.45 -1.44
N GLN A 75 13.64 5.41 -0.97
CA GLN A 75 15.04 5.51 -0.53
C GLN A 75 15.96 5.92 -1.68
N LEU A 76 15.79 5.33 -2.87
CA LEU A 76 16.55 5.70 -4.07
C LEU A 76 16.26 7.13 -4.52
N ALA A 77 15.01 7.59 -4.42
CA ALA A 77 14.64 8.97 -4.74
C ALA A 77 15.29 9.97 -3.78
N GLY A 78 15.33 9.66 -2.49
CA GLY A 78 16.05 10.45 -1.48
C GLY A 78 17.55 10.56 -1.78
N ILE A 79 18.17 9.44 -2.11
CA ILE A 79 19.60 9.39 -2.48
C ILE A 79 19.87 10.25 -3.73
N SER A 80 19.05 10.08 -4.78
CA SER A 80 19.17 10.85 -6.02
C SER A 80 18.99 12.36 -5.78
N ALA A 81 17.98 12.74 -5.00
CA ALA A 81 17.71 14.14 -4.67
C ALA A 81 18.89 14.75 -3.91
N GLN A 82 19.42 14.04 -2.91
CA GLN A 82 20.56 14.48 -2.12
C GLN A 82 21.83 14.67 -2.96
N VAL A 83 22.18 13.68 -3.78
CA VAL A 83 23.36 13.72 -4.66
C VAL A 83 23.28 14.88 -5.64
N ARG A 84 22.08 15.23 -6.08
CA ARG A 84 21.84 16.31 -7.07
C ARG A 84 21.56 17.66 -6.44
N GLY A 85 21.45 17.76 -5.13
CA GLY A 85 21.04 18.98 -4.44
C GLY A 85 19.64 19.44 -4.87
N LEU A 86 18.71 18.49 -5.08
CA LEU A 86 17.34 18.77 -5.44
C LEU A 86 16.41 18.61 -4.26
N THR A 87 15.37 19.43 -4.21
CA THR A 87 14.25 19.27 -3.29
C THR A 87 13.11 18.61 -4.05
N LEU A 88 12.58 17.53 -3.49
CA LEU A 88 11.41 16.85 -4.04
C LEU A 88 10.14 17.61 -3.61
N PRO A 89 9.14 17.75 -4.50
CA PRO A 89 7.88 18.38 -4.15
C PRO A 89 7.12 17.50 -3.13
N ASP A 90 6.67 18.14 -2.06
CA ASP A 90 5.86 17.51 -1.01
C ASP A 90 4.36 17.63 -1.36
N SER A 91 3.96 17.06 -2.49
CA SER A 91 2.55 17.01 -2.87
C SER A 91 2.16 15.60 -3.32
N ALA A 92 0.97 15.18 -2.88
CA ALA A 92 0.42 13.86 -3.24
C ALA A 92 0.30 13.68 -4.76
N GLU A 93 -0.03 14.76 -5.49
CA GLU A 93 -0.16 14.73 -6.94
C GLU A 93 1.19 14.55 -7.65
N ALA A 94 2.24 15.23 -7.18
CA ALA A 94 3.58 15.05 -7.71
C ALA A 94 4.10 13.63 -7.41
N GLY A 95 3.86 13.13 -6.20
CA GLY A 95 4.19 11.75 -5.83
C GLY A 95 3.49 10.73 -6.72
N LYS A 96 2.21 10.92 -6.98
CA LYS A 96 1.43 10.05 -7.87
C LYS A 96 2.00 10.04 -9.30
N ARG A 97 2.23 11.21 -9.90
CA ARG A 97 2.80 11.31 -11.26
C ARG A 97 4.18 10.66 -11.36
N THR A 98 5.02 10.88 -10.34
CA THR A 98 6.34 10.26 -10.25
C THR A 98 6.24 8.74 -10.17
N GLY A 99 5.35 8.22 -9.31
CA GLY A 99 5.09 6.80 -9.16
C GLY A 99 4.57 6.15 -10.45
N GLU A 100 3.65 6.80 -11.16
CA GLU A 100 3.12 6.33 -12.45
C GLU A 100 4.23 6.29 -13.52
N TYR A 101 5.08 7.30 -13.57
CA TYR A 101 6.23 7.30 -14.48
C TYR A 101 7.17 6.14 -14.21
N ILE A 102 7.58 5.95 -12.94
CA ILE A 102 8.47 4.86 -12.53
C ILE A 102 7.83 3.51 -12.86
N LYS A 103 6.56 3.32 -12.54
CA LYS A 103 5.81 2.10 -12.81
C LYS A 103 5.76 1.78 -14.32
N ALA A 104 5.51 2.78 -15.15
CA ALA A 104 5.49 2.61 -16.61
C ALA A 104 6.85 2.19 -17.16
N LYS A 105 7.93 2.83 -16.70
CA LYS A 105 9.31 2.51 -17.12
C LYS A 105 9.75 1.14 -16.62
N ALA A 106 9.47 0.82 -15.35
CA ALA A 106 9.78 -0.47 -14.77
C ALA A 106 9.07 -1.64 -15.46
N LYS A 107 7.82 -1.44 -15.91
CA LYS A 107 7.09 -2.44 -16.69
C LYS A 107 7.62 -2.61 -18.11
N ALA A 108 8.16 -1.55 -18.70
CA ALA A 108 8.69 -1.60 -20.07
C ALA A 108 10.01 -2.37 -20.15
N ASP A 109 10.84 -2.29 -19.11
CA ASP A 109 12.15 -2.96 -19.07
C ASP A 109 12.51 -3.37 -17.63
N HIS A 110 12.34 -4.64 -17.33
CA HIS A 110 12.68 -5.21 -16.02
C HIS A 110 14.19 -5.41 -15.82
N GLY A 111 14.98 -5.39 -16.87
CA GLY A 111 16.43 -5.52 -16.83
C GLY A 111 17.14 -4.19 -16.59
N GLN A 112 16.44 -3.07 -16.65
CA GLN A 112 17.01 -1.75 -16.39
C GLN A 112 17.31 -1.58 -14.88
N LEU A 113 18.37 -0.83 -14.56
CA LEU A 113 18.66 -0.44 -13.18
C LEU A 113 17.51 0.42 -12.63
N LEU A 114 16.95 0.00 -11.50
CA LEU A 114 15.86 0.74 -10.86
C LEU A 114 16.30 2.17 -10.49
N TYR A 115 17.53 2.33 -10.00
CA TYR A 115 18.08 3.66 -9.69
C TYR A 115 18.08 4.60 -10.91
N ALA A 116 18.40 4.12 -12.11
CA ALA A 116 18.39 4.96 -13.31
C ALA A 116 16.99 5.50 -13.65
N ILE A 117 15.96 4.67 -13.46
CA ILE A 117 14.56 5.08 -13.65
C ILE A 117 14.15 6.12 -12.61
N VAL A 118 14.47 5.85 -11.33
CA VAL A 118 14.14 6.74 -10.21
C VAL A 118 14.87 8.08 -10.34
N ASP A 119 16.15 8.05 -10.69
CA ASP A 119 16.96 9.25 -10.91
C ASP A 119 16.42 10.12 -12.06
N ALA A 120 15.98 9.51 -13.14
CA ALA A 120 15.30 10.23 -14.23
C ALA A 120 14.00 10.89 -13.75
N ALA A 121 13.21 10.21 -12.93
CA ALA A 121 11.99 10.75 -12.36
C ALA A 121 12.28 11.92 -11.40
N VAL A 122 13.28 11.78 -10.52
CA VAL A 122 13.72 12.84 -9.58
C VAL A 122 14.17 14.09 -10.33
N ARG A 123 14.94 13.95 -11.40
CA ARG A 123 15.34 15.08 -12.23
C ARG A 123 14.18 15.80 -12.90
N HIS A 124 13.11 15.07 -13.18
CA HIS A 124 11.93 15.65 -13.83
C HIS A 124 11.05 16.46 -12.87
N VAL A 125 10.98 16.04 -11.60
CA VAL A 125 10.09 16.67 -10.61
C VAL A 125 10.83 17.52 -9.57
N GLY A 126 12.11 17.28 -9.37
CA GLY A 126 12.93 17.98 -8.38
C GLY A 126 13.22 19.42 -8.78
N THR A 127 13.26 20.30 -7.79
CA THR A 127 13.60 21.72 -7.94
C THR A 127 14.89 22.03 -7.22
N LYS A 128 15.70 22.95 -7.78
CA LYS A 128 16.86 23.46 -7.05
C LYS A 128 16.38 24.43 -5.98
N PRO A 129 16.92 24.34 -4.75
CA PRO A 129 16.70 25.37 -3.74
C PRO A 129 17.13 26.73 -4.30
N PRO A 130 16.49 27.84 -3.87
CA PRO A 130 16.97 29.17 -4.23
C PRO A 130 18.41 29.34 -3.75
N ALA A 131 19.26 29.92 -4.59
CA ALA A 131 20.60 30.27 -4.21
C ALA A 131 20.55 31.37 -3.14
N ASN A 132 21.11 31.10 -1.96
CA ASN A 132 21.30 32.12 -0.92
C ASN A 132 22.48 33.01 -1.27
#